data_d9313dc970a40b2175686ad59cabee1b
#
_entry.id   d9313dc970a40b2175686ad59cabee1b
#
_cell.length_a   1.000
_cell.length_b   1.000
_cell.length_c   1.000
_cell.angle_alpha   90.00
_cell.angle_beta   90.00
_cell.angle_gamma   90.00
#
_symmetry.space_group_name_H-M   'P 1'
#
loop_
_entity.id
_entity.type
_entity.pdbx_description
1 polymer ?
#
loop_
_entity_poly.entity_id
_entity_poly.type
_entity_poly.pdbx_seq_one_letter_code
_entity_poly.pdbx_strand_id
1 'polypeptide(L)'
;MSLIGMAMGGLAAGSAFLALDPSSFREEQGRLIAEANAAPFVEVIPSWNFKSQGGAVKVELKALGEGFETKNYNLGVWSLSPDLRTSAKDQADEHGDVYTDTLVLKKPGSRIRITLTPIPNAEGKTPELKEFFLNFTPLNWAARQEDSYKDVWGKVLNVPEKAQHDYPGGSVLCSPTSVSMLMNRLGTMLDRKDLQLDVPEIQSLVHDPAWGGTGNWPFNLAVPGSFNGIQAFVTRLNSLQEAERFIKAGIPLAVSVNYKILLQKDYKGDGGHLMVLIGFNEGGDPVINDPAKGSQVRQVYPRALFAQAWAASKNTVYVVRSTNQPLPAGGGPWPALGKP
;
A
#
# COMPACT_ATOMS: atom_id res chain seq x y z
N MET A 1 -21.91 -25.03 41.54
CA MET A 1 -22.34 -24.66 40.19
C MET A 1 -21.26 -23.81 39.60
N SER A 2 -20.44 -24.39 38.72
CA SER A 2 -19.29 -23.76 38.08
C SER A 2 -19.77 -23.15 36.78
N LEU A 3 -19.70 -21.81 36.65
CA LEU A 3 -19.89 -21.08 35.41
C LEU A 3 -18.61 -21.21 34.56
N ILE A 4 -18.67 -22.13 33.62
CA ILE A 4 -17.69 -22.20 32.54
C ILE A 4 -17.95 -20.99 31.61
N GLY A 5 -17.08 -19.99 31.73
CA GLY A 5 -17.04 -18.89 30.78
C GLY A 5 -16.58 -19.43 29.41
N MET A 6 -17.49 -19.58 28.46
CA MET A 6 -17.17 -19.75 27.06
C MET A 6 -16.48 -18.47 26.57
N ALA A 7 -15.16 -18.52 26.39
CA ALA A 7 -14.45 -17.57 25.58
C ALA A 7 -14.99 -17.70 24.15
N MET A 8 -15.83 -16.75 23.71
CA MET A 8 -16.14 -16.59 22.31
C MET A 8 -14.82 -16.21 21.60
N GLY A 9 -14.16 -17.17 21.03
CA GLY A 9 -13.11 -16.95 20.05
C GLY A 9 -13.74 -16.22 18.86
N GLY A 10 -13.58 -14.89 18.83
CA GLY A 10 -14.01 -14.10 17.68
C GLY A 10 -13.32 -14.64 16.43
N LEU A 11 -14.10 -14.98 15.40
CA LEU A 11 -13.59 -15.35 14.10
C LEU A 11 -12.62 -14.24 13.63
N ALA A 12 -11.44 -14.64 13.13
CA ALA A 12 -10.47 -13.70 12.57
C ALA A 12 -11.13 -12.88 11.46
N ALA A 13 -11.12 -11.56 11.60
CA ALA A 13 -11.69 -10.66 10.62
C ALA A 13 -10.62 -10.28 9.58
N GLY A 14 -11.02 -10.20 8.32
CA GLY A 14 -10.14 -9.76 7.24
C GLY A 14 -10.09 -8.23 7.13
N SER A 15 -9.10 -7.72 6.41
CA SER A 15 -9.04 -6.32 5.99
C SER A 15 -10.21 -5.98 5.07
N ALA A 16 -10.69 -4.74 5.17
CA ALA A 16 -11.66 -4.14 4.28
C ALA A 16 -11.01 -3.03 3.44
N PHE A 17 -11.63 -2.71 2.31
CA PHE A 17 -11.12 -1.72 1.38
C PHE A 17 -12.23 -0.79 0.88
N LEU A 18 -11.91 0.50 0.74
CA LEU A 18 -12.79 1.51 0.19
C LEU A 18 -12.06 2.29 -0.89
N ALA A 19 -12.69 2.43 -2.05
CA ALA A 19 -12.26 3.32 -3.12
C ALA A 19 -13.27 4.45 -3.25
N LEU A 20 -12.78 5.68 -3.31
CA LEU A 20 -13.55 6.90 -3.46
C LEU A 20 -13.08 7.64 -4.72
N ASP A 21 -14.02 7.98 -5.57
CA ASP A 21 -13.80 8.86 -6.71
C ASP A 21 -14.03 10.34 -6.32
N PRO A 22 -13.73 11.31 -7.19
CA PRO A 22 -13.96 12.73 -6.87
C PRO A 22 -15.40 13.08 -6.50
N SER A 23 -16.41 12.36 -7.02
CA SER A 23 -17.83 12.59 -6.71
C SER A 23 -18.22 12.20 -5.28
N SER A 24 -17.38 11.40 -4.63
CA SER A 24 -17.52 11.03 -3.21
C SER A 24 -17.19 12.18 -2.25
N PHE A 25 -16.58 13.25 -2.74
CA PHE A 25 -16.14 14.38 -1.95
C PHE A 25 -17.06 15.59 -2.18
N ARG A 26 -17.40 16.28 -1.11
CA ARG A 26 -18.01 17.61 -1.16
C ARG A 26 -16.97 18.68 -0.89
N GLU A 27 -17.11 19.83 -1.50
CA GLU A 27 -16.26 20.98 -1.23
C GLU A 27 -16.82 21.79 -0.05
N GLU A 28 -15.97 22.04 0.94
CA GLU A 28 -16.28 22.92 2.07
C GLU A 28 -15.08 23.83 2.35
N GLN A 29 -15.26 25.14 2.21
CA GLN A 29 -14.23 26.16 2.50
C GLN A 29 -12.89 25.87 1.78
N GLY A 30 -12.95 25.50 0.50
CA GLY A 30 -11.78 25.18 -0.30
C GLY A 30 -11.09 23.86 0.01
N ARG A 31 -11.76 22.97 0.77
CA ARG A 31 -11.31 21.61 1.10
C ARG A 31 -12.25 20.59 0.49
N LEU A 32 -11.71 19.42 0.14
CA LEU A 32 -12.52 18.27 -0.27
C LEU A 32 -12.72 17.36 0.96
N ILE A 33 -13.97 17.06 1.28
CA ILE A 33 -14.34 16.28 2.47
C ILE A 33 -15.19 15.10 2.04
N ALA A 34 -14.84 13.89 2.52
CA ALA A 34 -15.64 12.69 2.40
C ALA A 34 -15.79 12.01 3.76
N GLU A 35 -16.89 11.27 3.93
CA GLU A 35 -17.13 10.43 5.11
C GLU A 35 -17.58 9.04 4.65
N ALA A 36 -17.12 8.02 5.35
CA ALA A 36 -17.48 6.65 5.05
C ALA A 36 -17.64 5.82 6.33
N ASN A 37 -18.61 4.93 6.34
CA ASN A 37 -18.74 3.89 7.34
C ASN A 37 -17.88 2.68 6.94
N ALA A 38 -17.33 2.00 7.93
CA ALA A 38 -16.57 0.76 7.76
C ALA A 38 -16.93 -0.24 8.87
N ALA A 39 -16.62 -1.51 8.66
CA ALA A 39 -16.58 -2.48 9.75
C ALA A 39 -15.57 -2.00 10.81
N PRO A 40 -15.71 -2.39 12.09
CA PRO A 40 -14.80 -1.94 13.15
C PRO A 40 -13.33 -2.13 12.78
N PHE A 41 -12.53 -1.07 12.87
CA PHE A 41 -11.12 -1.04 12.49
C PHE A 41 -10.26 -0.38 13.56
N VAL A 42 -9.01 -0.78 13.64
CA VAL A 42 -7.98 -0.15 14.49
C VAL A 42 -6.83 0.44 13.70
N GLU A 43 -6.69 0.10 12.41
CA GLU A 43 -5.69 0.73 11.55
C GLU A 43 -6.31 1.14 10.22
N VAL A 44 -5.84 2.27 9.71
CA VAL A 44 -6.22 2.77 8.38
C VAL A 44 -4.96 3.17 7.63
N ILE A 45 -4.80 2.62 6.44
CA ILE A 45 -3.75 3.03 5.50
C ILE A 45 -4.44 3.75 4.34
N PRO A 46 -4.23 5.07 4.17
CA PRO A 46 -4.70 5.77 2.98
C PRO A 46 -3.74 5.54 1.82
N SER A 47 -4.23 5.69 0.61
CA SER A 47 -3.42 5.93 -0.58
C SER A 47 -4.24 6.76 -1.57
N TRP A 48 -3.57 7.43 -2.51
CA TRP A 48 -4.24 8.37 -3.39
C TRP A 48 -3.58 8.44 -4.75
N ASN A 49 -4.40 8.72 -5.75
CA ASN A 49 -3.99 9.03 -7.10
C ASN A 49 -4.43 10.44 -7.44
N PHE A 50 -3.47 11.33 -7.66
CA PHE A 50 -3.69 12.70 -8.10
C PHE A 50 -3.00 12.92 -9.44
N LYS A 51 -3.65 13.63 -10.33
CA LYS A 51 -2.96 14.23 -11.48
C LYS A 51 -2.20 15.46 -10.98
N SER A 52 -0.89 15.46 -11.13
CA SER A 52 -0.09 16.59 -10.71
C SER A 52 -0.17 17.71 -11.73
N GLN A 53 -0.45 18.92 -11.23
CA GLN A 53 -0.41 20.17 -11.99
C GLN A 53 0.49 21.19 -11.29
N GLY A 54 1.25 20.75 -10.29
CA GLY A 54 1.98 21.56 -9.33
C GLY A 54 1.21 21.70 -8.02
N GLY A 55 1.79 22.42 -7.04
CA GLY A 55 1.23 22.54 -5.70
C GLY A 55 1.30 21.25 -4.90
N ALA A 56 0.51 21.19 -3.83
CA ALA A 56 0.46 20.06 -2.91
C ALA A 56 -0.96 19.81 -2.40
N VAL A 57 -1.15 18.70 -1.70
CA VAL A 57 -2.38 18.43 -0.95
C VAL A 57 -2.02 17.88 0.43
N LYS A 58 -2.59 18.46 1.48
CA LYS A 58 -2.55 17.91 2.84
C LYS A 58 -3.66 16.90 2.99
N VAL A 59 -3.33 15.71 3.50
CA VAL A 59 -4.26 14.61 3.74
C VAL A 59 -4.45 14.43 5.24
N GLU A 60 -5.70 14.54 5.70
CA GLU A 60 -6.05 14.35 7.11
C GLU A 60 -7.16 13.30 7.25
N LEU A 61 -7.05 12.48 8.28
CA LEU A 61 -8.06 11.49 8.66
C LEU A 61 -8.55 11.75 10.07
N LYS A 62 -9.86 11.60 10.28
CA LYS A 62 -10.52 11.63 11.58
C LYS A 62 -11.37 10.38 11.71
N ALA A 63 -11.11 9.59 12.74
CA ALA A 63 -11.89 8.40 13.03
C ALA A 63 -12.96 8.68 14.07
N LEU A 64 -14.11 8.02 13.90
CA LEU A 64 -15.23 8.07 14.83
C LEU A 64 -15.58 6.63 15.23
N GLY A 65 -15.85 6.44 16.52
CA GLY A 65 -16.24 5.16 17.10
C GLY A 65 -17.34 5.35 18.16
N GLU A 66 -17.66 4.28 18.86
CA GLU A 66 -18.65 4.36 19.94
C GLU A 66 -18.14 5.25 21.08
N GLY A 67 -18.82 6.39 21.28
CA GLY A 67 -18.53 7.34 22.36
C GLY A 67 -17.24 8.15 22.19
N PHE A 68 -16.59 8.14 21.00
CA PHE A 68 -15.42 8.97 20.76
C PHE A 68 -15.31 9.45 19.32
N GLU A 69 -14.61 10.57 19.15
CA GLU A 69 -14.05 11.01 17.88
C GLU A 69 -12.61 11.49 18.10
N THR A 70 -11.76 11.24 17.11
CA THR A 70 -10.36 11.67 17.19
C THR A 70 -10.20 13.13 16.75
N LYS A 71 -9.03 13.70 16.97
CA LYS A 71 -8.59 14.88 16.20
C LYS A 71 -8.43 14.52 14.71
N ASN A 72 -8.16 15.52 13.87
CA ASN A 72 -7.67 15.29 12.53
C ASN A 72 -6.19 14.87 12.61
N TYR A 73 -5.88 13.64 12.24
CA TYR A 73 -4.51 13.16 12.11
C TYR A 73 -3.97 13.49 10.71
N ASN A 74 -2.80 14.08 10.64
CA ASN A 74 -2.15 14.47 9.40
C ASN A 74 -1.36 13.28 8.83
N LEU A 75 -1.79 12.73 7.69
CA LEU A 75 -1.15 11.60 6.99
C LEU A 75 -0.06 12.07 6.01
N GLY A 76 0.19 13.36 5.96
CA GLY A 76 1.24 13.99 5.16
C GLY A 76 0.70 15.08 4.22
N VAL A 77 1.64 15.84 3.72
CA VAL A 77 1.48 16.75 2.57
C VAL A 77 2.12 16.06 1.38
N TRP A 78 1.34 15.77 0.36
CA TRP A 78 1.84 15.15 -0.86
C TRP A 78 2.05 16.19 -1.97
N SER A 79 3.16 16.05 -2.66
CA SER A 79 3.52 16.76 -3.88
C SER A 79 4.54 15.95 -4.66
N LEU A 80 4.62 16.10 -5.97
CA LEU A 80 5.78 15.64 -6.75
C LEU A 80 7.00 16.54 -6.51
N SER A 81 6.81 17.80 -6.08
CA SER A 81 7.91 18.66 -5.66
C SER A 81 8.44 18.21 -4.29
N PRO A 82 9.76 17.91 -4.15
CA PRO A 82 10.34 17.48 -2.90
C PRO A 82 10.22 18.52 -1.78
N ASP A 83 10.25 19.81 -2.11
CA ASP A 83 10.21 20.93 -1.16
C ASP A 83 8.86 21.07 -0.44
N LEU A 84 7.78 20.53 -1.05
CA LEU A 84 6.44 20.60 -0.49
C LEU A 84 6.00 19.28 0.16
N ARG A 85 6.67 18.17 -0.15
CA ARG A 85 6.29 16.84 0.35
C ARG A 85 6.86 16.59 1.73
N THR A 86 6.01 16.17 2.68
CA THR A 86 6.43 15.82 4.04
C THR A 86 5.38 15.02 4.78
N SER A 87 5.80 14.03 5.57
CA SER A 87 4.94 13.43 6.60
C SER A 87 4.90 14.32 7.86
N ALA A 88 3.99 13.98 8.79
CA ALA A 88 3.88 14.65 10.09
C ALA A 88 4.27 13.68 11.20
N LYS A 89 4.94 14.19 12.23
CA LYS A 89 5.40 13.43 13.41
C LYS A 89 4.65 13.87 14.67
N ASP A 90 4.89 13.18 15.75
CA ASP A 90 4.49 13.54 17.12
C ASP A 90 2.98 13.80 17.26
N GLN A 91 2.18 12.88 16.71
CA GLN A 91 0.74 13.00 16.69
C GLN A 91 0.02 12.15 17.74
N ALA A 92 0.77 11.39 18.55
CA ALA A 92 0.20 10.51 19.57
C ALA A 92 -0.72 11.28 20.54
N ASP A 93 -1.86 10.70 20.87
CA ASP A 93 -2.79 11.18 21.89
C ASP A 93 -3.55 10.03 22.57
N GLU A 94 -4.62 10.34 23.29
CA GLU A 94 -5.44 9.36 24.00
C GLU A 94 -6.20 8.41 23.06
N HIS A 95 -6.40 8.78 21.78
CA HIS A 95 -7.18 8.01 20.81
C HIS A 95 -6.32 7.18 19.85
N GLY A 96 -5.12 7.63 19.53
CA GLY A 96 -4.26 6.94 18.56
C GLY A 96 -2.96 7.65 18.24
N ASP A 97 -2.34 7.25 17.14
CA ASP A 97 -1.12 7.84 16.59
C ASP A 97 -1.03 7.58 15.08
N VAL A 98 -0.12 8.28 14.40
CA VAL A 98 0.24 8.02 13.01
C VAL A 98 1.69 7.50 12.94
N TYR A 99 1.84 6.25 12.56
CA TYR A 99 3.14 5.65 12.30
C TYR A 99 3.49 5.84 10.83
N THR A 100 4.21 6.91 10.53
CA THR A 100 4.62 7.37 9.18
C THR A 100 3.43 7.63 8.25
N ASP A 101 2.67 6.61 7.92
CA ASP A 101 1.62 6.57 6.89
C ASP A 101 0.37 5.79 7.30
N THR A 102 0.37 5.24 8.49
CA THR A 102 -0.72 4.41 9.02
C THR A 102 -1.31 5.04 10.27
N LEU A 103 -2.59 5.38 10.23
CA LEU A 103 -3.34 5.76 11.43
C LEU A 103 -3.62 4.51 12.25
N VAL A 104 -3.19 4.51 13.52
CA VAL A 104 -3.40 3.42 14.48
C VAL A 104 -4.23 3.93 15.65
N LEU A 105 -5.38 3.30 15.91
CA LEU A 105 -6.31 3.66 16.95
C LEU A 105 -6.14 2.75 18.18
N LYS A 106 -6.34 3.32 19.37
CA LYS A 106 -6.35 2.57 20.64
C LYS A 106 -7.69 1.88 20.91
N LYS A 107 -8.77 2.32 20.24
CA LYS A 107 -10.12 1.73 20.28
C LYS A 107 -10.67 1.61 18.86
N PRO A 108 -11.50 0.62 18.54
CA PRO A 108 -12.05 0.46 17.21
C PRO A 108 -12.90 1.66 16.77
N GLY A 109 -12.57 2.22 15.59
CA GLY A 109 -13.43 3.14 14.86
C GLY A 109 -14.41 2.38 13.96
N SER A 110 -15.50 3.03 13.57
CA SER A 110 -16.50 2.49 12.61
C SER A 110 -16.87 3.47 11.51
N ARG A 111 -16.34 4.69 11.58
CA ARG A 111 -16.52 5.72 10.56
C ARG A 111 -15.22 6.52 10.42
N ILE A 112 -14.93 6.94 9.21
CA ILE A 112 -13.77 7.76 8.88
C ILE A 112 -14.22 9.02 8.13
N ARG A 113 -13.63 10.16 8.49
CA ARG A 113 -13.71 11.39 7.72
C ARG A 113 -12.35 11.67 7.09
N ILE A 114 -12.36 11.96 5.81
CA ILE A 114 -11.21 12.35 5.02
C ILE A 114 -11.31 13.84 4.75
N THR A 115 -10.22 14.58 4.96
CA THR A 115 -10.10 15.98 4.59
C THR A 115 -8.87 16.16 3.73
N LEU A 116 -9.07 16.62 2.50
CA LEU A 116 -8.01 16.98 1.57
C LEU A 116 -7.96 18.50 1.47
N THR A 117 -6.84 19.10 1.84
CA THR A 117 -6.63 20.54 1.78
C THR A 117 -5.65 20.85 0.65
N PRO A 118 -6.12 21.39 -0.49
CA PRO A 118 -5.24 21.83 -1.57
C PRO A 118 -4.31 22.96 -1.13
N ILE A 119 -3.07 22.92 -1.57
CA ILE A 119 -2.03 23.94 -1.34
C ILE A 119 -1.56 24.37 -2.73
N PRO A 120 -1.98 25.54 -3.22
CA PRO A 120 -1.64 25.99 -4.56
C PRO A 120 -0.14 26.36 -4.67
N ASN A 121 0.42 26.17 -5.86
CA ASN A 121 1.73 26.73 -6.20
C ASN A 121 1.62 28.23 -6.54
N ALA A 122 2.73 28.85 -6.95
CA ALA A 122 2.77 30.26 -7.30
C ALA A 122 1.85 30.64 -8.49
N GLU A 123 1.47 29.66 -9.31
CA GLU A 123 0.53 29.84 -10.43
C GLU A 123 -0.94 29.56 -10.05
N GLY A 124 -1.21 29.29 -8.75
CA GLY A 124 -2.54 28.95 -8.25
C GLY A 124 -2.99 27.51 -8.57
N LYS A 125 -2.10 26.66 -9.09
CA LYS A 125 -2.41 25.27 -9.44
C LYS A 125 -2.28 24.34 -8.25
N THR A 126 -3.17 23.35 -8.18
CA THR A 126 -3.17 22.27 -7.18
C THR A 126 -3.28 20.90 -7.86
N PRO A 127 -2.86 19.81 -7.19
CA PRO A 127 -3.13 18.47 -7.68
C PRO A 127 -4.64 18.21 -7.82
N GLU A 128 -5.04 17.53 -8.89
CA GLU A 128 -6.41 17.10 -9.17
C GLU A 128 -6.63 15.66 -8.70
N LEU A 129 -7.62 15.44 -7.86
CA LEU A 129 -7.95 14.11 -7.35
C LEU A 129 -8.48 13.22 -8.48
N LYS A 130 -7.92 12.02 -8.62
CA LYS A 130 -8.41 10.94 -9.48
C LYS A 130 -9.16 9.90 -8.64
N GLU A 131 -8.51 9.38 -7.61
CA GLU A 131 -9.06 8.36 -6.71
C GLU A 131 -8.38 8.46 -5.33
N PHE A 132 -9.12 8.11 -4.30
CA PHE A 132 -8.63 7.99 -2.93
C PHE A 132 -9.02 6.64 -2.36
N PHE A 133 -8.09 5.99 -1.67
CA PHE A 133 -8.29 4.64 -1.16
C PHE A 133 -8.01 4.57 0.33
N LEU A 134 -8.75 3.70 1.02
CA LEU A 134 -8.53 3.36 2.42
C LEU A 134 -8.52 1.84 2.57
N ASN A 135 -7.46 1.32 3.19
CA ASN A 135 -7.45 -0.03 3.71
C ASN A 135 -7.70 0.01 5.21
N PHE A 136 -8.70 -0.71 5.68
CA PHE A 136 -9.08 -0.83 7.08
C PHE A 136 -8.62 -2.18 7.63
N THR A 137 -7.97 -2.18 8.78
CA THR A 137 -7.54 -3.41 9.45
C THR A 137 -8.24 -3.55 10.80
N PRO A 138 -8.96 -4.65 11.05
CA PRO A 138 -9.64 -4.89 12.31
C PRO A 138 -8.64 -5.29 13.42
N LEU A 139 -9.06 -5.16 14.68
CA LEU A 139 -8.24 -5.49 15.85
C LEU A 139 -7.75 -6.95 15.84
N ASN A 140 -8.62 -7.87 15.41
CA ASN A 140 -8.37 -9.31 15.38
C ASN A 140 -7.97 -9.81 13.99
N TRP A 141 -7.30 -8.96 13.19
CA TRP A 141 -6.82 -9.39 11.88
C TRP A 141 -5.86 -10.58 11.99
N ALA A 142 -6.10 -11.56 11.14
CA ALA A 142 -5.17 -12.68 10.94
C ALA A 142 -5.21 -13.12 9.49
N ALA A 143 -4.05 -13.57 8.99
CA ALA A 143 -3.98 -14.16 7.66
C ALA A 143 -4.85 -15.42 7.60
N ARG A 144 -5.67 -15.53 6.52
CA ARG A 144 -6.55 -16.69 6.31
C ARG A 144 -5.80 -17.78 5.56
N GLN A 145 -6.17 -19.01 5.85
CA GLN A 145 -5.82 -20.16 5.04
C GLN A 145 -6.98 -20.44 4.09
N GLU A 146 -6.72 -20.44 2.80
CA GLU A 146 -7.68 -20.72 1.75
C GLU A 146 -7.07 -21.77 0.79
N ASP A 147 -7.90 -22.38 -0.05
CA ASP A 147 -7.40 -23.30 -1.07
C ASP A 147 -6.61 -22.55 -2.15
N SER A 148 -5.44 -23.08 -2.48
CA SER A 148 -4.54 -22.47 -3.46
C SER A 148 -5.12 -22.51 -4.87
N TYR A 149 -4.92 -21.41 -5.63
CA TYR A 149 -5.17 -21.38 -7.07
C TYR A 149 -4.03 -22.04 -7.83
N LYS A 150 -3.99 -23.37 -7.83
CA LYS A 150 -2.89 -24.16 -8.44
C LYS A 150 -2.73 -23.94 -9.93
N ASP A 151 -3.73 -23.41 -10.63
CA ASP A 151 -3.67 -23.02 -12.04
C ASP A 151 -2.73 -21.85 -12.34
N VAL A 152 -2.21 -21.18 -11.29
CA VAL A 152 -1.14 -20.17 -11.44
C VAL A 152 0.24 -20.68 -11.05
N TRP A 153 0.34 -21.90 -10.53
CA TRP A 153 1.62 -22.51 -10.23
C TRP A 153 2.38 -22.81 -11.52
N GLY A 154 3.67 -22.52 -11.55
CA GLY A 154 4.47 -22.47 -12.78
C GLY A 154 4.36 -21.16 -13.56
N LYS A 155 3.45 -20.23 -13.16
CA LYS A 155 3.31 -18.93 -13.83
C LYS A 155 4.20 -17.88 -13.20
N VAL A 156 5.07 -17.29 -14.00
CA VAL A 156 5.97 -16.19 -13.62
C VAL A 156 5.78 -15.04 -14.61
N LEU A 157 5.45 -13.85 -14.08
CA LEU A 157 5.26 -12.65 -14.86
C LEU A 157 6.63 -12.03 -15.22
N ASN A 158 6.74 -11.50 -16.43
CA ASN A 158 7.95 -10.80 -16.84
C ASN A 158 7.97 -9.41 -16.19
N VAL A 159 8.81 -9.25 -15.16
CA VAL A 159 9.08 -8.00 -14.44
C VAL A 159 10.58 -7.77 -14.49
N PRO A 160 11.06 -6.57 -14.89
CA PRO A 160 12.49 -6.30 -14.92
C PRO A 160 13.10 -6.45 -13.52
N GLU A 161 14.32 -7.00 -13.47
CA GLU A 161 15.08 -7.16 -12.24
C GLU A 161 15.91 -5.91 -11.97
N LYS A 162 15.83 -5.35 -10.76
CA LYS A 162 16.64 -4.22 -10.32
C LYS A 162 17.17 -4.47 -8.91
N ALA A 163 18.47 -4.22 -8.70
CA ALA A 163 19.09 -4.33 -7.39
C ALA A 163 19.19 -2.94 -6.75
N GLN A 164 18.66 -2.80 -5.53
CA GLN A 164 18.71 -1.52 -4.81
C GLN A 164 20.15 -1.05 -4.53
N HIS A 165 21.08 -1.98 -4.37
CA HIS A 165 22.49 -1.68 -4.06
C HIS A 165 23.30 -1.19 -5.25
N ASP A 166 22.74 -1.23 -6.47
CA ASP A 166 23.37 -0.64 -7.66
C ASP A 166 23.29 0.90 -7.66
N TYR A 167 22.54 1.48 -6.70
CA TYR A 167 22.30 2.92 -6.60
C TYR A 167 22.86 3.49 -5.29
N PRO A 168 23.30 4.76 -5.28
CA PRO A 168 23.73 5.45 -4.06
C PRO A 168 22.62 5.44 -2.99
N GLY A 169 22.97 5.10 -1.75
CA GLY A 169 21.99 4.97 -0.66
C GLY A 169 21.14 3.70 -0.71
N GLY A 170 21.54 2.69 -1.48
CA GLY A 170 20.81 1.47 -1.76
C GLY A 170 20.22 0.74 -0.55
N SER A 171 20.82 0.86 0.63
CA SER A 171 20.35 0.18 1.85
C SER A 171 18.91 0.52 2.27
N VAL A 172 18.35 1.64 1.79
CA VAL A 172 16.99 2.13 2.12
C VAL A 172 16.10 2.28 0.88
N LEU A 173 16.49 1.73 -0.27
CA LEU A 173 15.81 1.93 -1.55
C LEU A 173 14.89 0.77 -1.97
N CYS A 174 14.56 -0.18 -1.08
CA CYS A 174 13.72 -1.33 -1.44
C CYS A 174 12.35 -0.91 -2.01
N SER A 175 11.70 0.09 -1.43
CA SER A 175 10.39 0.57 -1.89
C SER A 175 10.46 1.25 -3.28
N PRO A 176 11.28 2.30 -3.52
CA PRO A 176 11.37 2.91 -4.84
C PRO A 176 11.91 1.94 -5.90
N THR A 177 12.78 0.98 -5.56
CA THR A 177 13.23 -0.07 -6.49
C THR A 177 12.08 -0.97 -6.91
N SER A 178 11.24 -1.40 -5.95
CA SER A 178 10.05 -2.21 -6.24
C SER A 178 9.04 -1.45 -7.11
N VAL A 179 8.81 -0.16 -6.82
CA VAL A 179 7.92 0.69 -7.64
C VAL A 179 8.47 0.86 -9.06
N SER A 180 9.78 1.10 -9.22
CA SER A 180 10.44 1.18 -10.53
C SER A 180 10.24 -0.11 -11.34
N MET A 181 10.43 -1.29 -10.73
CA MET A 181 10.19 -2.59 -11.39
C MET A 181 8.74 -2.71 -11.88
N LEU A 182 7.75 -2.34 -11.05
CA LEU A 182 6.33 -2.40 -11.42
C LEU A 182 5.98 -1.41 -12.54
N MET A 183 6.47 -0.17 -12.47
CA MET A 183 6.23 0.86 -13.49
C MET A 183 6.89 0.49 -14.82
N ASN A 184 8.14 0.03 -14.79
CA ASN A 184 8.85 -0.36 -16.02
C ASN A 184 8.17 -1.56 -16.73
N ARG A 185 7.63 -2.53 -15.95
CA ARG A 185 6.79 -3.58 -16.54
C ARG A 185 5.59 -2.99 -17.28
N LEU A 186 4.85 -2.08 -16.64
CA LEU A 186 3.70 -1.43 -17.27
C LEU A 186 4.11 -0.60 -18.49
N GLY A 187 5.22 0.12 -18.39
CA GLY A 187 5.78 0.88 -19.52
C GLY A 187 6.06 -0.01 -20.74
N THR A 188 6.64 -1.20 -20.50
CA THR A 188 6.86 -2.18 -21.57
C THR A 188 5.55 -2.76 -22.12
N MET A 189 4.60 -3.10 -21.23
CA MET A 189 3.32 -3.69 -21.65
C MET A 189 2.43 -2.73 -22.44
N LEU A 190 2.52 -1.43 -22.15
CA LEU A 190 1.65 -0.40 -22.71
C LEU A 190 2.35 0.46 -23.79
N ASP A 191 3.61 0.14 -24.11
CA ASP A 191 4.48 0.98 -24.96
C ASP A 191 4.54 2.45 -24.49
N ARG A 192 4.72 2.64 -23.17
CA ARG A 192 4.71 3.92 -22.48
C ARG A 192 6.09 4.25 -21.90
N LYS A 193 6.86 5.09 -22.60
CA LYS A 193 8.21 5.51 -22.17
C LYS A 193 8.19 6.36 -20.89
N ASP A 194 7.15 7.12 -20.67
CA ASP A 194 6.96 7.95 -19.46
C ASP A 194 6.80 7.12 -18.18
N LEU A 195 6.52 5.82 -18.27
CA LEU A 195 6.50 4.89 -17.14
C LEU A 195 7.85 4.20 -16.89
N GLN A 196 8.87 4.43 -17.73
CA GLN A 196 10.20 3.82 -17.62
C GLN A 196 11.11 4.61 -16.67
N LEU A 197 10.60 4.97 -15.48
CA LEU A 197 11.39 5.68 -14.48
C LEU A 197 12.39 4.73 -13.80
N ASP A 198 13.62 5.19 -13.64
CA ASP A 198 14.63 4.45 -12.90
C ASP A 198 14.58 4.75 -11.39
N VAL A 199 15.32 3.98 -10.61
CA VAL A 199 15.27 4.03 -9.14
C VAL A 199 15.62 5.42 -8.58
N PRO A 200 16.64 6.15 -9.06
CA PRO A 200 16.93 7.51 -8.57
C PRO A 200 15.81 8.51 -8.84
N GLU A 201 15.11 8.36 -9.98
CA GLU A 201 13.95 9.21 -10.31
C GLU A 201 12.81 8.95 -9.34
N ILE A 202 12.45 7.66 -9.11
CA ILE A 202 11.43 7.32 -8.11
C ILE A 202 11.85 7.78 -6.72
N GLN A 203 13.12 7.55 -6.32
CA GLN A 203 13.66 8.00 -5.03
C GLN A 203 13.41 9.49 -4.80
N SER A 204 13.72 10.34 -5.80
CA SER A 204 13.52 11.77 -5.70
C SER A 204 12.05 12.17 -5.54
N LEU A 205 11.13 11.40 -6.16
CA LEU A 205 9.68 11.62 -6.13
C LEU A 205 8.99 11.07 -4.89
N VAL A 206 9.64 10.21 -4.09
CA VAL A 206 9.05 9.59 -2.89
C VAL A 206 9.75 9.91 -1.59
N HIS A 207 10.95 10.51 -1.64
CA HIS A 207 11.70 10.84 -0.43
C HIS A 207 10.89 11.73 0.50
N ASP A 208 10.77 11.31 1.75
CA ASP A 208 10.06 12.01 2.82
C ASP A 208 11.07 12.65 3.77
N PRO A 209 11.27 13.98 3.68
CA PRO A 209 12.31 14.65 4.47
C PRO A 209 12.03 14.65 5.98
N ALA A 210 10.76 14.63 6.39
CA ALA A 210 10.43 14.58 7.80
C ALA A 210 10.73 13.21 8.42
N TRP A 211 10.46 12.14 7.70
CA TRP A 211 10.80 10.78 8.13
C TRP A 211 12.29 10.46 7.86
N GLY A 212 12.87 11.04 6.83
CA GLY A 212 14.26 10.82 6.41
C GLY A 212 14.46 9.54 5.62
N GLY A 213 13.47 9.13 4.81
CA GLY A 213 13.52 7.90 4.07
C GLY A 213 12.59 7.85 2.85
N THR A 214 12.52 6.68 2.21
CA THR A 214 11.77 6.46 0.97
C THR A 214 10.66 5.41 1.11
N GLY A 215 10.37 4.97 2.33
CA GLY A 215 9.43 3.88 2.61
C GLY A 215 8.00 4.30 2.96
N ASN A 216 7.65 5.59 2.86
CA ASN A 216 6.27 6.06 3.04
C ASN A 216 5.39 5.46 1.93
N TRP A 217 4.46 4.59 2.31
CA TRP A 217 3.69 3.78 1.36
C TRP A 217 2.77 4.62 0.45
N PRO A 218 1.95 5.54 0.97
CA PRO A 218 1.16 6.45 0.14
C PRO A 218 1.99 7.27 -0.84
N PHE A 219 3.15 7.79 -0.41
CA PHE A 219 4.02 8.58 -1.29
C PHE A 219 4.58 7.75 -2.44
N ASN A 220 4.95 6.49 -2.16
CA ASN A 220 5.42 5.58 -3.18
C ASN A 220 4.36 5.30 -4.24
N LEU A 221 3.09 5.10 -3.83
CA LEU A 221 2.01 4.78 -4.76
C LEU A 221 1.40 6.01 -5.45
N ALA A 222 1.54 7.18 -4.84
CA ALA A 222 1.11 8.41 -5.48
C ALA A 222 1.91 8.74 -6.75
N VAL A 223 3.16 8.25 -6.86
CA VAL A 223 3.97 8.43 -8.07
C VAL A 223 3.36 7.70 -9.26
N PRO A 224 3.23 6.36 -9.30
CA PRO A 224 2.54 5.70 -10.41
C PRO A 224 1.08 6.16 -10.56
N GLY A 225 0.38 6.45 -9.46
CA GLY A 225 -0.98 6.96 -9.46
C GLY A 225 -1.14 8.35 -10.13
N SER A 226 -0.06 9.11 -10.29
CA SER A 226 -0.10 10.40 -10.98
C SER A 226 -0.17 10.28 -12.50
N PHE A 227 0.18 9.14 -13.07
CA PHE A 227 0.15 8.91 -14.51
C PHE A 227 -1.25 8.58 -15.01
N ASN A 228 -1.60 9.08 -16.20
CA ASN A 228 -2.88 8.79 -16.83
C ASN A 228 -3.01 7.29 -17.15
N GLY A 229 -4.18 6.73 -16.87
CA GLY A 229 -4.47 5.31 -17.12
C GLY A 229 -3.78 4.33 -16.16
N ILE A 230 -3.14 4.85 -15.09
CA ILE A 230 -2.54 4.03 -14.03
C ILE A 230 -3.32 4.24 -12.73
N GLN A 231 -3.60 3.13 -12.06
CA GLN A 231 -4.18 3.07 -10.72
C GLN A 231 -3.16 2.43 -9.79
N ALA A 232 -2.95 3.06 -8.62
CA ALA A 232 -2.01 2.56 -7.63
C ALA A 232 -2.57 2.73 -6.22
N PHE A 233 -2.54 1.68 -5.40
CA PHE A 233 -3.04 1.70 -4.04
C PHE A 233 -2.33 0.72 -3.11
N VAL A 234 -2.36 1.03 -1.81
CA VAL A 234 -1.94 0.11 -0.74
C VAL A 234 -3.15 -0.70 -0.30
N THR A 235 -2.95 -1.99 -0.10
CA THR A 235 -3.95 -2.81 0.58
C THR A 235 -3.29 -3.91 1.42
N ARG A 236 -4.09 -4.57 2.26
CA ARG A 236 -3.69 -5.75 3.03
C ARG A 236 -4.52 -6.93 2.56
N LEU A 237 -3.88 -7.88 1.91
CA LEU A 237 -4.55 -9.11 1.47
C LEU A 237 -4.81 -10.03 2.67
N ASN A 238 -5.90 -10.77 2.61
CA ASN A 238 -6.29 -11.66 3.71
C ASN A 238 -5.60 -13.03 3.64
N SER A 239 -5.11 -13.41 2.46
CA SER A 239 -4.50 -14.71 2.24
C SER A 239 -3.46 -14.67 1.10
N LEU A 240 -2.59 -15.69 1.06
CA LEU A 240 -1.67 -15.87 -0.06
C LEU A 240 -2.44 -16.22 -1.36
N GLN A 241 -3.59 -16.83 -1.23
CA GLN A 241 -4.48 -17.16 -2.35
C GLN A 241 -5.05 -15.91 -3.02
N GLU A 242 -5.28 -14.84 -2.26
CA GLU A 242 -5.63 -13.55 -2.87
C GLU A 242 -4.48 -13.01 -3.73
N ALA A 243 -3.21 -13.17 -3.31
CA ALA A 243 -2.06 -12.81 -4.15
C ALA A 243 -1.96 -13.70 -5.42
N GLU A 244 -2.29 -14.99 -5.32
CA GLU A 244 -2.38 -15.88 -6.49
C GLU A 244 -3.40 -15.36 -7.51
N ARG A 245 -4.53 -14.79 -7.05
CA ARG A 245 -5.53 -14.16 -7.96
C ARG A 245 -4.96 -12.96 -8.72
N PHE A 246 -4.12 -12.13 -8.07
CA PHE A 246 -3.44 -11.03 -8.74
C PHE A 246 -2.46 -11.54 -9.80
N ILE A 247 -1.68 -12.57 -9.51
CA ILE A 247 -0.79 -13.21 -10.49
C ILE A 247 -1.60 -13.80 -11.65
N LYS A 248 -2.76 -14.42 -11.38
CA LYS A 248 -3.69 -14.90 -12.42
C LYS A 248 -4.15 -13.77 -13.33
N ALA A 249 -4.48 -12.63 -12.77
CA ALA A 249 -4.87 -11.42 -13.49
C ALA A 249 -3.70 -10.72 -14.20
N GLY A 250 -2.46 -11.24 -14.07
CA GLY A 250 -1.27 -10.65 -14.67
C GLY A 250 -0.72 -9.43 -13.93
N ILE A 251 -1.10 -9.23 -12.67
CA ILE A 251 -0.72 -8.10 -11.83
C ILE A 251 0.31 -8.56 -10.80
N PRO A 252 1.61 -8.21 -10.92
CA PRO A 252 2.60 -8.43 -9.87
C PRO A 252 2.34 -7.49 -8.70
N LEU A 253 2.80 -7.86 -7.51
CA LEU A 253 2.57 -7.12 -6.27
C LEU A 253 3.91 -6.76 -5.62
N ALA A 254 4.12 -5.51 -5.21
CA ALA A 254 5.18 -5.26 -4.25
C ALA A 254 4.66 -5.62 -2.85
N VAL A 255 5.34 -6.54 -2.18
CA VAL A 255 4.94 -7.11 -0.90
C VAL A 255 5.85 -6.60 0.22
N SER A 256 5.25 -6.16 1.33
CA SER A 256 5.98 -5.78 2.53
C SER A 256 6.15 -7.00 3.43
N VAL A 257 7.38 -7.35 3.77
CA VAL A 257 7.69 -8.51 4.61
C VAL A 257 8.56 -8.14 5.80
N ASN A 258 8.52 -8.95 6.85
CA ASN A 258 9.55 -8.95 7.85
C ASN A 258 10.76 -9.77 7.37
N TYR A 259 11.81 -9.06 6.96
CA TYR A 259 12.99 -9.68 6.34
C TYR A 259 13.81 -10.52 7.31
N LYS A 260 13.75 -10.23 8.65
CA LYS A 260 14.37 -11.06 9.67
C LYS A 260 13.78 -12.47 9.67
N ILE A 261 12.46 -12.56 9.60
CA ILE A 261 11.75 -13.84 9.52
C ILE A 261 12.13 -14.54 8.22
N LEU A 262 12.06 -13.84 7.10
CA LEU A 262 12.31 -14.42 5.77
C LEU A 262 13.73 -14.96 5.63
N LEU A 263 14.73 -14.28 6.17
CA LEU A 263 16.12 -14.71 6.12
C LEU A 263 16.50 -15.69 7.24
N GLN A 264 15.63 -15.93 8.22
CA GLN A 264 15.91 -16.76 9.40
C GLN A 264 17.23 -16.35 10.12
N LYS A 265 17.49 -15.04 10.17
CA LYS A 265 18.72 -14.44 10.71
C LYS A 265 18.40 -13.25 11.61
N ASP A 266 19.30 -13.01 12.56
CA ASP A 266 19.31 -11.75 13.31
C ASP A 266 19.76 -10.61 12.38
N TYR A 267 18.77 -9.89 11.85
CA TYR A 267 18.99 -8.72 11.04
C TYR A 267 18.90 -7.46 11.89
N LYS A 268 19.86 -6.55 11.81
CA LYS A 268 19.82 -5.26 12.50
C LYS A 268 18.81 -4.33 11.82
N GLY A 269 17.95 -3.67 12.60
CA GLY A 269 16.91 -2.76 12.10
C GLY A 269 15.49 -3.33 12.28
N ASP A 270 14.49 -2.63 11.78
CA ASP A 270 13.06 -2.95 11.98
C ASP A 270 12.62 -4.20 11.20
N GLY A 271 13.42 -4.62 10.24
CA GLY A 271 13.16 -5.80 9.42
C GLY A 271 12.14 -5.58 8.31
N GLY A 272 11.59 -4.38 8.15
CA GLY A 272 10.69 -4.07 7.04
C GLY A 272 11.41 -4.08 5.69
N HIS A 273 10.85 -4.79 4.69
CA HIS A 273 11.43 -4.89 3.36
C HIS A 273 10.35 -4.98 2.29
N LEU A 274 10.51 -4.25 1.19
CA LEU A 274 9.66 -4.32 0.01
C LEU A 274 10.37 -5.11 -1.09
N MET A 275 9.65 -6.05 -1.71
CA MET A 275 10.10 -6.85 -2.84
C MET A 275 8.93 -7.20 -3.73
N VAL A 276 9.16 -7.63 -4.97
CA VAL A 276 8.08 -7.83 -5.95
C VAL A 276 7.77 -9.32 -6.13
N LEU A 277 6.56 -9.74 -5.73
CA LEU A 277 6.00 -11.04 -6.05
C LEU A 277 5.62 -11.05 -7.54
N ILE A 278 6.27 -11.90 -8.31
CA ILE A 278 6.11 -11.99 -9.76
C ILE A 278 5.44 -13.29 -10.22
N GLY A 279 5.27 -14.26 -9.34
CA GLY A 279 4.65 -15.54 -9.68
C GLY A 279 4.87 -16.62 -8.65
N PHE A 280 4.63 -17.85 -9.07
CA PHE A 280 4.82 -19.05 -8.27
C PHE A 280 5.50 -20.12 -9.12
N ASN A 281 6.42 -20.90 -8.51
CA ASN A 281 7.02 -22.05 -9.18
C ASN A 281 6.01 -23.22 -9.29
N GLU A 282 6.39 -24.33 -9.89
CA GLU A 282 5.52 -25.51 -10.06
C GLU A 282 5.12 -26.15 -8.72
N GLY A 283 5.91 -25.96 -7.67
CA GLY A 283 5.60 -26.40 -6.29
C GLY A 283 4.71 -25.44 -5.52
N GLY A 284 4.39 -24.27 -6.09
CA GLY A 284 3.59 -23.21 -5.46
C GLY A 284 4.38 -22.30 -4.53
N ASP A 285 5.71 -22.35 -4.54
CA ASP A 285 6.55 -21.40 -3.82
C ASP A 285 6.58 -20.05 -4.54
N PRO A 286 6.50 -18.92 -3.81
CA PRO A 286 6.60 -17.58 -4.39
C PRO A 286 7.90 -17.32 -5.12
N VAL A 287 7.79 -16.82 -6.34
CA VAL A 287 8.91 -16.28 -7.14
C VAL A 287 8.92 -14.77 -6.98
N ILE A 288 10.03 -14.24 -6.50
CA ILE A 288 10.18 -12.86 -6.04
C ILE A 288 11.34 -12.19 -6.76
N ASN A 289 11.15 -10.95 -7.21
CA ASN A 289 12.27 -10.05 -7.45
C ASN A 289 12.59 -9.33 -6.13
N ASP A 290 13.67 -9.75 -5.47
CA ASP A 290 14.14 -9.18 -4.21
C ASP A 290 15.26 -8.17 -4.47
N PRO A 291 15.01 -6.86 -4.33
CA PRO A 291 15.98 -5.82 -4.66
C PRO A 291 17.24 -5.85 -3.79
N ALA A 292 17.20 -6.50 -2.61
CA ALA A 292 18.37 -6.59 -1.72
C ALA A 292 19.37 -7.68 -2.13
N LYS A 293 19.11 -8.49 -3.17
CA LYS A 293 19.93 -9.67 -3.55
C LYS A 293 21.03 -9.39 -4.58
N GLY A 294 21.34 -8.14 -4.88
CA GLY A 294 22.41 -7.78 -5.82
C GLY A 294 22.21 -8.42 -7.19
N SER A 295 23.20 -9.14 -7.69
CA SER A 295 23.13 -9.81 -9.00
C SER A 295 22.15 -10.99 -9.08
N GLN A 296 21.58 -11.41 -7.97
CA GLN A 296 20.61 -12.51 -7.91
C GLN A 296 19.25 -12.00 -7.44
N VAL A 297 18.71 -11.00 -8.10
CA VAL A 297 17.44 -10.34 -7.73
C VAL A 297 16.28 -11.34 -7.69
N ARG A 298 16.21 -12.27 -8.66
CA ARG A 298 15.15 -13.28 -8.69
C ARG A 298 15.43 -14.40 -7.68
N GLN A 299 14.49 -14.58 -6.76
CA GLN A 299 14.55 -15.58 -5.70
C GLN A 299 13.29 -16.44 -5.69
N VAL A 300 13.40 -17.65 -5.14
CA VAL A 300 12.26 -18.49 -4.76
C VAL A 300 12.34 -18.69 -3.25
N TYR A 301 11.28 -18.36 -2.53
CA TYR A 301 11.21 -18.56 -1.10
C TYR A 301 10.23 -19.68 -0.74
N PRO A 302 10.54 -20.53 0.25
CA PRO A 302 9.59 -21.55 0.72
C PRO A 302 8.24 -20.90 1.09
N ARG A 303 7.15 -21.42 0.57
CA ARG A 303 5.78 -20.87 0.71
C ARG A 303 5.40 -20.54 2.14
N ALA A 304 5.63 -21.48 3.06
CA ALA A 304 5.28 -21.31 4.48
C ALA A 304 6.09 -20.20 5.15
N LEU A 305 7.38 -20.11 4.87
CA LEU A 305 8.28 -19.08 5.41
C LEU A 305 7.92 -17.70 4.87
N PHE A 306 7.65 -17.60 3.56
CA PHE A 306 7.19 -16.36 2.94
C PHE A 306 5.86 -15.91 3.58
N ALA A 307 4.87 -16.79 3.69
CA ALA A 307 3.59 -16.46 4.30
C ALA A 307 3.75 -15.96 5.75
N GLN A 308 4.63 -16.56 6.54
CA GLN A 308 4.94 -16.10 7.90
C GLN A 308 5.57 -14.70 7.91
N ALA A 309 6.57 -14.47 7.05
CA ALA A 309 7.26 -13.18 6.97
C ALA A 309 6.33 -12.06 6.47
N TRP A 310 5.43 -12.39 5.56
CA TRP A 310 4.45 -11.46 5.00
C TRP A 310 3.33 -11.15 5.99
N ALA A 311 2.81 -12.15 6.70
CA ALA A 311 1.81 -11.98 7.76
C ALA A 311 2.28 -11.06 8.90
N ALA A 312 3.58 -11.01 9.18
CA ALA A 312 4.17 -10.09 10.15
C ALA A 312 4.00 -8.60 9.76
N SER A 313 3.81 -8.31 8.46
CA SER A 313 3.41 -6.98 7.92
C SER A 313 1.92 -6.93 7.57
N LYS A 314 1.10 -7.81 8.15
CA LYS A 314 -0.34 -7.93 7.89
C LYS A 314 -0.69 -8.06 6.40
N ASN A 315 0.13 -8.80 5.66
CA ASN A 315 0.00 -9.04 4.22
C ASN A 315 -0.11 -7.75 3.39
N THR A 316 0.60 -6.70 3.77
CA THR A 316 0.59 -5.43 3.06
C THR A 316 1.20 -5.55 1.67
N VAL A 317 0.54 -4.97 0.67
CA VAL A 317 0.98 -4.93 -0.73
C VAL A 317 0.77 -3.57 -1.36
N TYR A 318 1.61 -3.28 -2.36
CA TYR A 318 1.37 -2.26 -3.37
C TYR A 318 0.76 -2.94 -4.61
N VAL A 319 -0.31 -2.37 -5.09
CA VAL A 319 -0.91 -2.71 -6.37
C VAL A 319 -0.69 -1.55 -7.32
N VAL A 320 -0.02 -1.81 -8.45
CA VAL A 320 0.16 -0.84 -9.53
C VAL A 320 -0.28 -1.50 -10.83
N ARG A 321 -1.32 -0.96 -11.48
CA ARG A 321 -1.92 -1.56 -12.67
C ARG A 321 -2.37 -0.52 -13.68
N SER A 322 -2.55 -0.93 -14.92
CA SER A 322 -3.34 -0.15 -15.88
C SER A 322 -4.83 -0.16 -15.47
N THR A 323 -5.52 0.95 -15.61
CA THR A 323 -6.98 1.02 -15.39
C THR A 323 -7.76 0.07 -16.31
N ASN A 324 -7.20 -0.26 -17.48
CA ASN A 324 -7.78 -1.22 -18.42
C ASN A 324 -7.51 -2.70 -18.04
N GLN A 325 -6.61 -2.96 -17.10
CA GLN A 325 -6.34 -4.31 -16.61
C GLN A 325 -7.33 -4.66 -15.50
N PRO A 326 -8.16 -5.72 -15.64
CA PRO A 326 -9.15 -6.04 -14.62
C PRO A 326 -8.48 -6.47 -13.31
N LEU A 327 -9.07 -6.04 -12.19
CA LEU A 327 -8.73 -6.57 -10.87
C LEU A 327 -9.24 -8.01 -10.73
N PRO A 328 -8.69 -8.80 -9.79
CA PRO A 328 -9.15 -10.16 -9.57
C PRO A 328 -10.67 -10.23 -9.27
N ALA A 329 -11.36 -11.18 -9.87
CA ALA A 329 -12.76 -11.46 -9.60
C ALA A 329 -12.96 -12.07 -8.20
N GLY A 330 -14.20 -12.04 -7.70
CA GLY A 330 -14.61 -12.72 -6.46
C GLY A 330 -14.51 -11.88 -5.19
N GLY A 331 -14.18 -10.58 -5.33
CA GLY A 331 -14.06 -9.68 -4.18
C GLY A 331 -12.79 -9.92 -3.36
N GLY A 332 -12.45 -8.96 -2.53
CA GLY A 332 -11.29 -8.95 -1.66
C GLY A 332 -11.03 -7.53 -1.18
N PRO A 333 -9.93 -7.27 -0.46
CA PRO A 333 -9.57 -5.93 0.00
C PRO A 333 -8.94 -5.09 -1.13
N TRP A 334 -9.66 -4.91 -2.21
CA TRP A 334 -9.35 -4.08 -3.38
C TRP A 334 -10.64 -3.53 -4.00
N PRO A 335 -10.57 -2.52 -4.89
CA PRO A 335 -11.75 -1.96 -5.52
C PRO A 335 -12.61 -3.05 -6.16
N ALA A 336 -13.92 -3.04 -5.88
CA ALA A 336 -14.86 -3.87 -6.61
C ALA A 336 -14.77 -3.53 -8.11
N LEU A 337 -14.91 -4.54 -8.97
CA LEU A 337 -15.05 -4.28 -10.40
C LEU A 337 -16.20 -3.29 -10.56
N GLY A 338 -15.90 -2.09 -11.06
CA GLY A 338 -16.92 -1.09 -11.38
C GLY A 338 -17.97 -1.76 -12.26
N LYS A 339 -19.25 -1.55 -11.98
CA LYS A 339 -20.26 -1.82 -12.98
C LYS A 339 -19.89 -0.96 -14.19
N PRO A 340 -19.86 -1.55 -15.40
CA PRO A 340 -19.57 -0.82 -16.62
C PRO A 340 -20.52 0.35 -16.81
#